data_335dd970caa8ed008e3ae06e9d2ad234
#
_entry.id   335dd970caa8ed008e3ae06e9d2ad234
#
_cell.length_a   1.000
_cell.length_b   1.000
_cell.length_c   1.000
_cell.angle_alpha   90.00
_cell.angle_beta   90.00
_cell.angle_gamma   90.00
#
_symmetry.space_group_name_H-M   'P 1'
#
loop_
_entity.id
_entity.type
_entity.pdbx_description
1 polymer ?
#
loop_
_entity_poly.entity_id
_entity_poly.type
_entity_poly.pdbx_seq_one_letter_code
_entity_poly.pdbx_strand_id
1 'polypeptide(L)'
;MSSISKAGIFIDVKQLLEFTYRMNKEMSIADRRDFGSQLIRYNLDMITAFTMAFHRRDERVAFEAGGKSYDIQLKGEKRFHVDALEAAFDSYQALMEFCFENLTFSRMSARKRRRRHKHFMELMAKIGTGIAKWSGSIYKQVVVSEK
;
A
#
# COMPACT_ATOMS: atom_id res chain seq x y z
N MET A 1 4.54 -16.48 16.18
CA MET A 1 4.79 -16.03 14.79
C MET A 1 3.61 -15.24 14.31
N SER A 2 3.83 -13.97 13.95
CA SER A 2 2.74 -13.18 13.41
C SER A 2 2.48 -13.60 11.95
N SER A 3 1.23 -13.96 11.68
CA SER A 3 0.78 -14.22 10.32
C SER A 3 0.65 -12.89 9.58
N ILE A 4 0.97 -12.87 8.30
CA ILE A 4 0.76 -11.71 7.44
C ILE A 4 -0.71 -11.26 7.47
N SER A 5 -1.66 -12.18 7.59
CA SER A 5 -3.08 -11.88 7.65
C SER A 5 -3.48 -11.06 8.88
N LYS A 6 -2.63 -10.99 9.90
CA LYS A 6 -2.87 -10.22 11.13
C LYS A 6 -2.20 -8.86 11.11
N ALA A 7 -1.38 -8.56 10.12
CA ALA A 7 -0.74 -7.26 10.02
C ALA A 7 -1.78 -6.18 9.69
N GLY A 8 -1.73 -5.05 10.42
CA GLY A 8 -2.71 -3.97 10.30
C GLY A 8 -2.85 -3.44 8.88
N ILE A 9 -1.73 -3.21 8.20
CA ILE A 9 -1.73 -2.72 6.81
C ILE A 9 -2.43 -3.74 5.90
N PHE A 10 -2.16 -5.03 6.08
CA PHE A 10 -2.76 -6.08 5.26
C PHE A 10 -4.28 -6.10 5.42
N ILE A 11 -4.76 -5.99 6.66
CA ILE A 11 -6.19 -5.94 6.96
C ILE A 11 -6.83 -4.74 6.26
N ASP A 12 -6.20 -3.58 6.34
CA ASP A 12 -6.70 -2.35 5.74
C ASP A 12 -6.72 -2.42 4.20
N VAL A 13 -5.68 -2.96 3.60
CA VAL A 13 -5.61 -3.14 2.15
C VAL A 13 -6.65 -4.15 1.67
N LYS A 14 -6.90 -5.19 2.46
CA LYS A 14 -7.96 -6.16 2.16
C LYS A 14 -9.35 -5.50 2.20
N GLN A 15 -9.60 -4.66 3.19
CA GLN A 15 -10.84 -3.88 3.28
C GLN A 15 -10.98 -2.95 2.08
N LEU A 16 -9.87 -2.36 1.63
CA LEU A 16 -9.86 -1.53 0.43
C LEU A 16 -10.25 -2.32 -0.81
N LEU A 17 -9.77 -3.55 -0.95
CA LEU A 17 -10.14 -4.43 -2.06
C LEU A 17 -11.65 -4.70 -2.07
N GLU A 18 -12.23 -4.99 -0.90
CA GLU A 18 -13.67 -5.17 -0.76
C GLU A 18 -14.44 -3.91 -1.17
N PHE A 19 -13.97 -2.75 -0.72
CA PHE A 19 -14.53 -1.45 -1.11
C PHE A 19 -14.46 -1.26 -2.63
N THR A 20 -13.35 -1.59 -3.24
CA THR A 20 -13.15 -1.47 -4.69
C THR A 20 -14.13 -2.32 -5.48
N TYR A 21 -14.36 -3.55 -5.05
CA TYR A 21 -15.37 -4.43 -5.68
C TYR A 21 -16.77 -3.83 -5.58
N ARG A 22 -17.12 -3.25 -4.44
CA ARG A 22 -18.42 -2.59 -4.27
C ARG A 22 -18.56 -1.39 -5.20
N MET A 23 -17.52 -0.58 -5.32
CA MET A 23 -17.51 0.58 -6.23
C MET A 23 -17.63 0.14 -7.68
N ASN A 24 -16.98 -0.94 -8.07
CA ASN A 24 -17.07 -1.48 -9.41
C ASN A 24 -18.51 -1.85 -9.79
N LYS A 25 -19.27 -2.39 -8.85
CA LYS A 25 -20.67 -2.74 -9.10
C LYS A 25 -21.55 -1.53 -9.37
N GLU A 26 -21.13 -0.36 -8.92
CA GLU A 26 -21.85 0.90 -9.11
C GLU A 26 -21.45 1.61 -10.41
N MET A 27 -20.45 1.08 -11.13
CA MET A 27 -19.99 1.63 -12.40
C MET A 27 -20.77 1.05 -13.58
N SER A 28 -20.85 1.82 -14.67
CA SER A 28 -21.30 1.30 -15.95
C SER A 28 -20.33 0.20 -16.43
N ILE A 29 -20.77 -0.62 -17.38
CA ILE A 29 -19.91 -1.68 -17.95
C ILE A 29 -18.64 -1.10 -18.56
N ALA A 30 -18.75 0.02 -19.27
CA ALA A 30 -17.61 0.69 -19.88
C ALA A 30 -16.64 1.23 -18.84
N ASP A 31 -17.13 1.91 -17.79
CA ASP A 31 -16.28 2.46 -16.74
C ASP A 31 -15.65 1.36 -15.92
N ARG A 32 -16.37 0.26 -15.68
CA ARG A 32 -15.84 -0.90 -14.96
C ARG A 32 -14.66 -1.53 -15.72
N ARG A 33 -14.78 -1.62 -17.04
CA ARG A 33 -13.72 -2.14 -17.89
C ARG A 33 -12.50 -1.23 -17.90
N ASP A 34 -12.71 0.09 -18.03
CA ASP A 34 -11.62 1.06 -18.21
C ASP A 34 -10.99 1.48 -16.89
N PHE A 35 -11.78 1.71 -15.84
CA PHE A 35 -11.29 2.22 -14.56
C PHE A 35 -11.39 1.18 -13.45
N GLY A 36 -12.49 0.45 -13.37
CA GLY A 36 -12.72 -0.53 -12.32
C GLY A 36 -11.67 -1.63 -12.30
N SER A 37 -11.34 -2.19 -13.45
CA SER A 37 -10.31 -3.24 -13.55
C SER A 37 -8.93 -2.72 -13.18
N GLN A 38 -8.61 -1.47 -13.51
CA GLN A 38 -7.33 -0.86 -13.15
C GLN A 38 -7.23 -0.61 -11.64
N LEU A 39 -8.34 -0.18 -11.01
CA LEU A 39 -8.39 -0.02 -9.55
C LEU A 39 -8.13 -1.35 -8.84
N ILE A 40 -8.73 -2.43 -9.32
CA ILE A 40 -8.49 -3.77 -8.77
C ILE A 40 -7.02 -4.17 -8.95
N ARG A 41 -6.43 -3.88 -10.10
CA ARG A 41 -5.02 -4.16 -10.35
C ARG A 41 -4.13 -3.44 -9.34
N TYR A 42 -4.35 -2.16 -9.08
CA TYR A 42 -3.59 -1.43 -8.07
C TYR A 42 -3.75 -2.03 -6.68
N ASN A 43 -4.95 -2.48 -6.33
CA ASN A 43 -5.18 -3.17 -5.05
C ASN A 43 -4.37 -4.47 -4.96
N LEU A 44 -4.37 -5.27 -6.03
CA LEU A 44 -3.61 -6.52 -6.07
C LEU A 44 -2.11 -6.26 -6.03
N ASP A 45 -1.65 -5.19 -6.68
CA ASP A 45 -0.25 -4.76 -6.62
C ASP A 45 0.14 -4.35 -5.20
N MET A 46 -0.75 -3.68 -4.46
CA MET A 46 -0.51 -3.36 -3.05
C MET A 46 -0.35 -4.61 -2.21
N ILE A 47 -1.23 -5.59 -2.40
CA ILE A 47 -1.16 -6.86 -1.65
C ILE A 47 0.14 -7.60 -1.97
N THR A 48 0.50 -7.67 -3.24
CA THR A 48 1.74 -8.33 -3.68
C THR A 48 2.97 -7.63 -3.11
N ALA A 49 3.04 -6.30 -3.23
CA ALA A 49 4.17 -5.53 -2.73
C ALA A 49 4.29 -5.64 -1.20
N PHE A 50 3.16 -5.56 -0.49
CA PHE A 50 3.14 -5.73 0.96
C PHE A 50 3.67 -7.12 1.35
N THR A 51 3.16 -8.18 0.70
CA THR A 51 3.55 -9.55 0.98
C THR A 51 5.05 -9.75 0.74
N MET A 52 5.56 -9.25 -0.36
CA MET A 52 6.98 -9.35 -0.67
C MET A 52 7.84 -8.61 0.36
N ALA A 53 7.45 -7.39 0.74
CA ALA A 53 8.17 -6.62 1.74
C ALA A 53 8.11 -7.28 3.13
N PHE A 54 6.95 -7.82 3.50
CA PHE A 54 6.75 -8.46 4.80
C PHE A 54 7.66 -9.67 5.00
N HIS A 55 7.91 -10.44 3.95
CA HIS A 55 8.73 -11.64 4.02
C HIS A 55 10.23 -11.38 3.82
N ARG A 56 10.62 -10.16 3.45
CA ARG A 56 12.04 -9.83 3.30
C ARG A 56 12.69 -9.58 4.64
N ARG A 57 13.85 -10.19 4.83
CA ARG A 57 14.67 -9.97 6.02
C ARG A 57 15.74 -8.94 5.73
N ASP A 58 16.15 -8.24 6.77
CA ASP A 58 17.29 -7.35 6.68
C ASP A 58 18.56 -8.17 6.49
N GLU A 59 19.39 -7.76 5.55
CA GLU A 59 20.70 -8.33 5.37
C GLU A 59 21.70 -7.67 6.33
N ARG A 60 22.61 -8.45 6.85
CA ARG A 60 23.70 -7.94 7.70
C ARG A 60 25.02 -8.34 7.09
N VAL A 61 25.92 -7.35 7.01
CA VAL A 61 27.28 -7.55 6.53
C VAL A 61 28.22 -7.16 7.65
N ALA A 62 29.04 -8.11 8.09
CA ALA A 62 30.05 -7.86 9.09
C ALA A 62 31.44 -7.87 8.42
N PHE A 63 32.25 -6.88 8.70
CA PHE A 63 33.60 -6.79 8.14
C PHE A 63 34.51 -6.03 9.09
N GLU A 64 35.82 -6.19 8.88
CA GLU A 64 36.84 -5.47 9.64
C GLU A 64 37.62 -4.56 8.71
N ALA A 65 37.90 -3.37 9.17
CA ALA A 65 38.72 -2.40 8.45
C ALA A 65 39.37 -1.43 9.44
N GLY A 66 40.65 -1.18 9.26
CA GLY A 66 41.42 -0.24 10.09
C GLY A 66 41.48 -0.61 11.57
N GLY A 67 41.47 -1.88 11.90
CA GLY A 67 41.49 -2.36 13.28
C GLY A 67 40.15 -2.27 13.98
N LYS A 68 39.07 -1.98 13.24
CA LYS A 68 37.69 -1.85 13.77
C LYS A 68 36.80 -2.86 13.12
N SER A 69 35.80 -3.32 13.87
CA SER A 69 34.75 -4.22 13.38
C SER A 69 33.47 -3.44 13.08
N TYR A 70 32.89 -3.73 11.94
CA TYR A 70 31.65 -3.07 11.47
C TYR A 70 30.56 -4.10 11.27
N ASP A 71 29.33 -3.75 11.63
CA ASP A 71 28.14 -4.54 11.40
C ASP A 71 27.09 -3.62 10.77
N ILE A 72 26.80 -3.86 9.50
CA ILE A 72 25.92 -3.00 8.70
C ILE A 72 24.64 -3.73 8.38
N GLN A 73 23.49 -3.12 8.66
CA GLN A 73 22.18 -3.59 8.23
C GLN A 73 21.84 -3.01 6.87
N LEU A 74 21.48 -3.89 5.93
CA LEU A 74 21.06 -3.50 4.59
C LEU A 74 19.59 -3.84 4.40
N LYS A 75 18.79 -2.86 4.03
CA LYS A 75 17.34 -2.99 3.86
C LYS A 75 16.87 -2.77 2.41
N GLY A 76 17.77 -2.92 1.43
CA GLY A 76 17.52 -2.56 0.04
C GLY A 76 16.33 -3.25 -0.61
N GLU A 77 16.20 -4.57 -0.46
CA GLU A 77 15.07 -5.31 -1.05
C GLU A 77 13.73 -4.93 -0.42
N LYS A 78 13.70 -4.83 0.89
CA LYS A 78 12.49 -4.42 1.61
C LYS A 78 12.07 -3.02 1.19
N ARG A 79 13.03 -2.11 1.04
CA ARG A 79 12.80 -0.75 0.56
C ARG A 79 12.17 -0.74 -0.82
N PHE A 80 12.70 -1.56 -1.73
CA PHE A 80 12.16 -1.68 -3.08
C PHE A 80 10.67 -2.05 -3.06
N HIS A 81 10.30 -3.05 -2.26
CA HIS A 81 8.92 -3.49 -2.18
C HIS A 81 8.00 -2.50 -1.46
N VAL A 82 8.51 -1.80 -0.46
CA VAL A 82 7.73 -0.73 0.20
C VAL A 82 7.52 0.45 -0.74
N ASP A 83 8.51 0.80 -1.55
CA ASP A 83 8.35 1.83 -2.58
C ASP A 83 7.30 1.42 -3.61
N ALA A 84 7.28 0.16 -4.01
CA ALA A 84 6.27 -0.38 -4.91
C ALA A 84 4.86 -0.33 -4.29
N LEU A 85 4.75 -0.65 -3.01
CA LEU A 85 3.49 -0.53 -2.26
C LEU A 85 2.99 0.92 -2.25
N GLU A 86 3.87 1.85 -1.96
CA GLU A 86 3.57 3.28 -1.90
C GLU A 86 3.13 3.79 -3.27
N ALA A 87 3.82 3.40 -4.34
CA ALA A 87 3.47 3.77 -5.70
C ALA A 87 2.09 3.24 -6.11
N ALA A 88 1.79 1.98 -5.78
CA ALA A 88 0.49 1.39 -6.07
C ALA A 88 -0.63 2.09 -5.28
N PHE A 89 -0.37 2.43 -4.02
CA PHE A 89 -1.30 3.17 -3.17
C PHE A 89 -1.60 4.55 -3.75
N ASP A 90 -0.57 5.30 -4.13
CA ASP A 90 -0.72 6.64 -4.70
C ASP A 90 -1.50 6.58 -6.02
N SER A 91 -1.21 5.59 -6.85
CA SER A 91 -1.91 5.39 -8.12
C SER A 91 -3.39 5.06 -7.91
N TYR A 92 -3.68 4.19 -6.95
CA TYR A 92 -5.05 3.86 -6.58
C TYR A 92 -5.81 5.10 -6.11
N GLN A 93 -5.22 5.86 -5.20
CA GLN A 93 -5.83 7.05 -4.64
C GLN A 93 -6.18 8.06 -5.73
N ALA A 94 -5.22 8.35 -6.61
CA ALA A 94 -5.41 9.30 -7.69
C ALA A 94 -6.53 8.86 -8.65
N LEU A 95 -6.54 7.58 -9.02
CA LEU A 95 -7.56 7.06 -9.95
C LEU A 95 -8.95 7.03 -9.31
N MET A 96 -9.06 6.61 -8.05
CA MET A 96 -10.36 6.58 -7.37
C MET A 96 -10.93 7.98 -7.16
N GLU A 97 -10.09 8.96 -6.82
CA GLU A 97 -10.51 10.35 -6.71
C GLU A 97 -11.03 10.87 -8.05
N PHE A 98 -10.33 10.55 -9.14
CA PHE A 98 -10.78 10.87 -10.49
C PHE A 98 -12.17 10.27 -10.74
N CYS A 99 -12.38 9.01 -10.36
CA CYS A 99 -13.69 8.35 -10.53
C CYS A 99 -14.80 9.06 -9.74
N PHE A 100 -14.54 9.44 -8.50
CA PHE A 100 -15.53 10.17 -7.69
C PHE A 100 -15.87 11.54 -8.29
N GLU A 101 -14.91 12.21 -8.91
CA GLU A 101 -15.10 13.55 -9.48
C GLU A 101 -15.78 13.50 -10.85
N ASN A 102 -15.49 12.49 -11.66
CA ASN A 102 -15.81 12.50 -13.09
C ASN A 102 -16.82 11.44 -13.52
N LEU A 103 -16.98 10.36 -12.76
CA LEU A 103 -17.90 9.30 -13.14
C LEU A 103 -19.27 9.50 -12.49
N THR A 104 -20.31 9.26 -13.29
CA THR A 104 -21.67 9.16 -12.77
C THR A 104 -21.92 7.70 -12.46
N PHE A 105 -21.89 7.36 -11.18
CA PHE A 105 -22.23 6.01 -10.73
C PHE A 105 -23.73 5.80 -10.87
N SER A 106 -24.14 5.15 -11.93
CA SER A 106 -25.53 5.07 -12.38
C SER A 106 -26.51 4.49 -11.37
N ARG A 107 -26.01 3.70 -10.41
CA ARG A 107 -26.83 3.05 -9.38
C ARG A 107 -26.69 3.70 -8.02
N MET A 108 -25.99 4.80 -7.94
CA MET A 108 -25.65 5.42 -6.66
C MET A 108 -26.33 6.78 -6.52
N SER A 109 -27.09 6.93 -5.43
CA SER A 109 -27.65 8.24 -5.06
C SER A 109 -26.54 9.19 -4.62
N ALA A 110 -26.82 10.50 -4.65
CA ALA A 110 -25.85 11.51 -4.17
C ALA A 110 -25.47 11.26 -2.70
N ARG A 111 -26.46 10.85 -1.87
CA ARG A 111 -26.22 10.54 -0.46
C ARG A 111 -25.31 9.33 -0.29
N LYS A 112 -25.54 8.27 -1.04
CA LYS A 112 -24.70 7.06 -1.02
C LYS A 112 -23.29 7.39 -1.51
N ARG A 113 -23.18 8.20 -2.55
CA ARG A 113 -21.90 8.65 -3.09
C ARG A 113 -21.07 9.39 -2.04
N ARG A 114 -21.68 10.31 -1.29
CA ARG A 114 -21.00 11.03 -0.21
C ARG A 114 -20.50 10.08 0.88
N ARG A 115 -21.33 9.11 1.26
CA ARG A 115 -20.91 8.09 2.26
C ARG A 115 -19.76 7.24 1.77
N ARG A 116 -19.79 6.83 0.51
CA ARG A 116 -18.71 6.05 -0.10
C ARG A 116 -17.41 6.86 -0.17
N HIS A 117 -17.52 8.13 -0.55
CA HIS A 117 -16.35 9.01 -0.60
C HIS A 117 -15.73 9.20 0.78
N LYS A 118 -16.55 9.40 1.80
CA LYS A 118 -16.09 9.52 3.19
C LYS A 118 -15.35 8.24 3.63
N HIS A 119 -15.91 7.08 3.34
CA HIS A 119 -15.29 5.79 3.65
C HIS A 119 -13.97 5.61 2.91
N PHE A 120 -13.94 5.98 1.64
CA PHE A 120 -12.70 6.00 0.85
C PHE A 120 -11.62 6.84 1.50
N MET A 121 -11.95 8.06 1.90
CA MET A 121 -11.00 8.96 2.57
C MET A 121 -10.48 8.38 3.89
N GLU A 122 -11.34 7.74 4.66
CA GLU A 122 -10.95 7.07 5.90
C GLU A 122 -9.98 5.91 5.64
N LEU A 123 -10.25 5.09 4.62
CA LEU A 123 -9.35 4.00 4.23
C LEU A 123 -8.00 4.53 3.74
N MET A 124 -8.01 5.60 2.93
CA MET A 124 -6.78 6.22 2.45
C MET A 124 -5.91 6.77 3.60
N ALA A 125 -6.54 7.45 4.55
CA ALA A 125 -5.83 7.98 5.72
C ALA A 125 -5.20 6.85 6.55
N LYS A 126 -5.94 5.78 6.77
CA LYS A 126 -5.49 4.64 7.58
C LYS A 126 -4.33 3.90 6.91
N ILE A 127 -4.49 3.55 5.64
CA ILE A 127 -3.46 2.84 4.88
C ILE A 127 -2.22 3.72 4.69
N GLY A 128 -2.42 4.97 4.31
CA GLY A 128 -1.33 5.93 4.10
C GLY A 128 -0.49 6.13 5.36
N THR A 129 -1.14 6.23 6.53
CA THR A 129 -0.43 6.33 7.82
C THR A 129 0.38 5.07 8.10
N GLY A 130 -0.20 3.90 7.86
CA GLY A 130 0.49 2.63 8.05
C GLY A 130 1.71 2.48 7.15
N ILE A 131 1.57 2.82 5.87
CA ILE A 131 2.67 2.79 4.90
C ILE A 131 3.77 3.78 5.30
N ALA A 132 3.39 4.99 5.70
CA ALA A 132 4.35 6.03 6.09
C ALA A 132 5.18 5.61 7.31
N LYS A 133 4.56 4.99 8.31
CA LYS A 133 5.27 4.48 9.48
C LYS A 133 6.26 3.39 9.10
N TRP A 134 5.84 2.46 8.25
CA TRP A 134 6.70 1.37 7.80
C TRP A 134 7.83 1.89 6.93
N SER A 135 7.53 2.76 5.98
CA SER A 135 8.51 3.42 5.13
C SER A 135 9.55 4.18 5.96
N GLY A 136 9.11 4.98 6.93
CA GLY A 136 10.00 5.71 7.82
C GLY A 136 10.93 4.78 8.60
N SER A 137 10.44 3.64 9.05
CA SER A 137 11.25 2.62 9.72
C SER A 137 12.33 2.05 8.81
N ILE A 138 12.00 1.82 7.53
CA ILE A 138 12.92 1.22 6.55
C ILE A 138 13.96 2.22 6.07
N TYR A 139 13.58 3.48 5.93
CA TYR A 139 14.49 4.55 5.51
C TYR A 139 15.34 5.11 6.63
N LYS A 140 15.14 4.65 7.87
CA LYS A 140 16.11 4.91 8.92
C LYS A 140 17.44 4.37 8.47
N GLN A 141 18.46 5.17 8.72
CA GLN A 141 19.80 4.87 8.28
C GLN A 141 20.27 3.47 8.62
N VAL A 142 21.06 2.94 7.70
CA VAL A 142 21.91 1.78 7.94
C VAL A 142 22.67 2.02 9.25
N VAL A 143 22.44 1.14 10.22
CA VAL A 143 23.11 1.22 11.49
C VAL A 143 24.52 0.63 11.34
N VAL A 144 25.52 1.44 11.59
CA VAL A 144 26.90 0.98 11.65
C VAL A 144 27.30 0.94 13.12
N SER A 145 27.54 -0.25 13.63
CA SER A 145 28.08 -0.38 14.97
C SER A 145 29.58 -0.63 14.90
N GLU A 146 30.30 0.10 15.73
CA GLU A 146 31.75 0.06 15.82
C GLU A 146 32.12 -0.64 17.13
N LYS A 147 32.94 -1.69 17.02
CA LYS A 147 33.46 -2.36 18.20
C LYS A 147 34.73 -1.70 18.67
#